data_4084bb29edb129691caa6c36652affa7
#
_entry.id   4084bb29edb129691caa6c36652affa7
#
_cell.length_a   1.000
_cell.length_b   1.000
_cell.length_c   1.000
_cell.angle_alpha   90.00
_cell.angle_beta   90.00
_cell.angle_gamma   90.00
#
_symmetry.space_group_name_H-M   'P 1'
#
loop_
_entity.id
_entity.type
_entity.pdbx_description
1 polymer ?
#
loop_
_entity_poly.entity_id
_entity_poly.type
_entity_poly.pdbx_seq_one_letter_code
_entity_poly.pdbx_strand_id
1 'polypeptide(L)'
;KNPAVTKQYGVTTYGTIVLESGSKETKVQNATEENLTNALLKVTRDEQKVIYFLEGHGENQIDSTENEGHRTAKKNLEQDGFIVKPLLLLQTGEVPKDASTLVIAGPKKPIQKEEQKALESYLEKGGAVMMLVDPKSKHGMEAFLRNWGVELGDNIVIDPMSKLFGGDFAAPVVNQYSAHDITS
;
A
#
# COMPACT_ATOMS: atom_id res chain seq x y z
N LYS A 1 37.52 -16.08 -6.29
CA LYS A 1 36.38 -16.49 -5.43
C LYS A 1 36.92 -16.66 -4.01
N ASN A 2 36.33 -15.95 -3.04
CA ASN A 2 36.75 -16.03 -1.64
C ASN A 2 35.68 -16.79 -0.83
N PRO A 3 35.89 -18.09 -0.50
CA PRO A 3 34.91 -18.90 0.22
C PRO A 3 34.57 -18.36 1.62
N ALA A 4 35.50 -17.66 2.27
CA ALA A 4 35.29 -17.08 3.59
C ALA A 4 34.23 -15.96 3.53
N VAL A 5 34.29 -15.06 2.55
CA VAL A 5 33.31 -13.99 2.33
C VAL A 5 31.95 -14.57 1.99
N THR A 6 31.90 -15.58 1.12
CA THR A 6 30.64 -16.27 0.76
C THR A 6 29.95 -16.86 1.99
N LYS A 7 30.74 -17.46 2.90
CA LYS A 7 30.22 -18.03 4.15
C LYS A 7 29.79 -16.93 5.13
N GLN A 8 30.56 -15.84 5.24
CA GLN A 8 30.26 -14.70 6.10
C GLN A 8 28.88 -14.13 5.77
N TYR A 9 28.60 -13.90 4.48
CA TYR A 9 27.32 -13.37 4.03
C TYR A 9 26.24 -14.42 3.78
N GLY A 10 26.50 -15.71 4.11
CA GLY A 10 25.54 -16.80 3.91
C GLY A 10 25.02 -16.92 2.47
N VAL A 11 25.90 -16.65 1.48
CA VAL A 11 25.56 -16.72 0.06
C VAL A 11 25.68 -18.17 -0.40
N THR A 12 24.57 -18.72 -0.89
CA THR A 12 24.48 -20.12 -1.37
C THR A 12 24.33 -20.20 -2.90
N THR A 13 23.92 -19.12 -3.54
CA THR A 13 23.60 -19.09 -4.98
C THR A 13 24.63 -18.25 -5.73
N TYR A 14 25.10 -18.78 -6.88
CA TYR A 14 25.99 -18.03 -7.75
C TYR A 14 25.31 -16.80 -8.33
N GLY A 15 26.06 -15.69 -8.46
CA GLY A 15 25.53 -14.42 -8.97
C GLY A 15 24.79 -13.58 -7.94
N THR A 16 24.76 -14.00 -6.67
CA THR A 16 24.18 -13.16 -5.61
C THR A 16 25.06 -11.91 -5.38
N ILE A 17 24.43 -10.75 -5.40
CA ILE A 17 25.03 -9.47 -5.03
C ILE A 17 24.60 -9.16 -3.59
N VAL A 18 25.54 -8.82 -2.74
CA VAL A 18 25.29 -8.37 -1.36
C VAL A 18 25.54 -6.87 -1.30
N LEU A 19 24.55 -6.14 -0.81
CA LEU A 19 24.66 -4.71 -0.51
C LEU A 19 24.66 -4.55 1.01
N GLU A 20 25.57 -3.72 1.50
CA GLU A 20 25.74 -3.45 2.93
C GLU A 20 25.89 -1.93 3.15
N SER A 21 25.23 -1.41 4.18
CA SER A 21 25.41 -0.04 4.66
C SER A 21 25.24 0.00 6.18
N GLY A 22 26.32 0.27 6.90
CA GLY A 22 26.35 0.18 8.36
C GLY A 22 26.05 -1.24 8.84
N SER A 23 24.96 -1.43 9.60
CA SER A 23 24.54 -2.74 10.09
C SER A 23 23.46 -3.41 9.21
N LYS A 24 23.03 -2.76 8.13
CA LYS A 24 21.98 -3.26 7.23
C LYS A 24 22.57 -4.02 6.06
N GLU A 25 22.04 -5.18 5.77
CA GLU A 25 22.44 -6.05 4.67
C GLU A 25 21.23 -6.48 3.86
N THR A 26 21.38 -6.57 2.54
CA THR A 26 20.40 -7.19 1.66
C THR A 26 21.07 -7.95 0.52
N LYS A 27 20.37 -8.94 -0.03
CA LYS A 27 20.86 -9.82 -1.10
C LYS A 27 19.99 -9.74 -2.33
N VAL A 28 20.63 -9.60 -3.48
CA VAL A 28 19.98 -9.55 -4.80
C VAL A 28 20.52 -10.69 -5.65
N GLN A 29 19.64 -11.51 -6.18
CA GLN A 29 20.03 -12.61 -7.08
C GLN A 29 19.93 -12.24 -8.56
N ASN A 30 19.04 -11.29 -8.90
CA ASN A 30 18.84 -10.82 -10.26
C ASN A 30 19.21 -9.33 -10.35
N ALA A 31 20.33 -9.01 -11.00
CA ALA A 31 20.91 -7.69 -11.07
C ALA A 31 20.21 -6.78 -12.11
N THR A 32 18.91 -6.58 -11.97
CA THR A 32 18.18 -5.54 -12.71
C THR A 32 18.39 -4.18 -12.04
N GLU A 33 18.23 -3.09 -12.80
CA GLU A 33 18.28 -1.73 -12.25
C GLU A 33 17.29 -1.56 -11.09
N GLU A 34 16.06 -2.02 -11.27
CA GLU A 34 15.00 -2.00 -10.25
C GLU A 34 15.42 -2.71 -8.96
N ASN A 35 15.88 -3.98 -9.07
CA ASN A 35 16.29 -4.75 -7.90
C ASN A 35 17.49 -4.15 -7.17
N LEU A 36 18.44 -3.58 -7.90
CA LEU A 36 19.60 -2.92 -7.32
C LEU A 36 19.22 -1.60 -6.65
N THR A 37 18.37 -0.80 -7.28
CA THR A 37 17.85 0.46 -6.71
C THR A 37 17.06 0.19 -5.43
N ASN A 38 16.15 -0.78 -5.46
CA ASN A 38 15.37 -1.16 -4.28
C ASN A 38 16.26 -1.70 -3.14
N ALA A 39 17.29 -2.47 -3.49
CA ALA A 39 18.25 -2.97 -2.51
C ALA A 39 19.09 -1.83 -1.90
N LEU A 40 19.53 -0.86 -2.70
CA LEU A 40 20.21 0.34 -2.22
C LEU A 40 19.33 1.15 -1.27
N LEU A 41 18.08 1.42 -1.67
CA LEU A 41 17.12 2.12 -0.81
C LEU A 41 16.90 1.39 0.51
N LYS A 42 16.83 0.05 0.48
CA LYS A 42 16.63 -0.77 1.67
C LYS A 42 17.79 -0.69 2.67
N VAL A 43 19.04 -0.64 2.20
CA VAL A 43 20.20 -0.57 3.10
C VAL A 43 20.56 0.85 3.53
N THR A 44 20.14 1.88 2.77
CA THR A 44 20.48 3.28 3.07
C THR A 44 19.39 4.03 3.85
N ARG A 45 18.12 3.58 3.82
CA ARG A 45 17.05 4.22 4.60
C ARG A 45 17.26 3.98 6.09
N ASP A 46 17.22 5.02 6.90
CA ASP A 46 17.37 4.93 8.36
C ASP A 46 16.20 4.22 9.02
N GLU A 47 14.96 4.45 8.53
CA GLU A 47 13.75 3.81 9.02
C GLU A 47 12.96 3.18 7.88
N GLN A 48 12.45 1.96 8.11
CA GLN A 48 11.50 1.34 7.19
C GLN A 48 10.11 1.94 7.42
N LYS A 49 9.50 2.42 6.34
CA LYS A 49 8.13 2.92 6.38
C LYS A 49 7.15 1.77 6.54
N VAL A 50 6.21 1.91 7.46
CA VAL A 50 5.16 0.92 7.73
C VAL A 50 3.85 1.38 7.10
N ILE A 51 3.28 0.52 6.26
CA ILE A 51 1.97 0.72 5.66
C ILE A 51 0.98 -0.22 6.35
N TYR A 52 -0.05 0.35 6.93
CA TYR A 52 -1.12 -0.42 7.53
C TYR A 52 -2.31 -0.52 6.58
N PHE A 53 -2.92 -1.69 6.51
CA PHE A 53 -4.18 -1.92 5.81
C PHE A 53 -5.29 -2.13 6.84
N LEU A 54 -6.33 -1.30 6.77
CA LEU A 54 -7.51 -1.44 7.62
C LEU A 54 -8.24 -2.74 7.28
N GLU A 55 -8.66 -3.45 8.31
CA GLU A 55 -9.49 -4.65 8.21
C GLU A 55 -10.63 -4.59 9.25
N GLY A 56 -11.70 -5.33 8.98
CA GLY A 56 -12.87 -5.44 9.88
C GLY A 56 -14.20 -5.00 9.28
N HIS A 57 -14.17 -4.25 8.17
CA HIS A 57 -15.37 -3.72 7.51
C HIS A 57 -15.62 -4.37 6.15
N GLY A 58 -15.04 -5.56 5.90
CA GLY A 58 -15.17 -6.29 4.65
C GLY A 58 -14.25 -5.77 3.55
N GLU A 59 -13.18 -5.10 3.93
CA GLU A 59 -12.10 -4.69 3.03
C GLU A 59 -11.45 -5.90 2.37
N ASN A 60 -10.81 -5.64 1.25
CA ASN A 60 -10.05 -6.65 0.54
C ASN A 60 -8.77 -6.99 1.33
N GLN A 61 -8.65 -8.26 1.73
CA GLN A 61 -7.56 -8.71 2.61
C GLN A 61 -6.20 -8.70 1.90
N ILE A 62 -5.19 -8.22 2.60
CA ILE A 62 -3.81 -8.10 2.06
C ILE A 62 -3.12 -9.44 1.84
N ASP A 63 -3.55 -10.50 2.52
CA ASP A 63 -2.99 -11.85 2.40
C ASP A 63 -3.82 -12.76 1.48
N SER A 64 -4.98 -12.30 0.98
CA SER A 64 -5.83 -13.07 0.10
C SER A 64 -5.26 -13.18 -1.31
N THR A 65 -5.36 -14.39 -1.86
CA THR A 65 -5.04 -14.71 -3.26
C THR A 65 -6.25 -14.65 -4.20
N GLU A 66 -7.43 -14.34 -3.67
CA GLU A 66 -8.64 -14.20 -4.47
C GLU A 66 -8.54 -12.98 -5.40
N ASN A 67 -9.42 -12.91 -6.40
CA ASN A 67 -9.39 -11.85 -7.41
C ASN A 67 -9.44 -10.43 -6.82
N GLU A 68 -10.10 -10.26 -5.67
CA GLU A 68 -10.18 -9.00 -4.95
C GLU A 68 -9.09 -8.85 -3.86
N GLY A 69 -8.22 -9.85 -3.71
CA GLY A 69 -7.16 -9.83 -2.69
C GLY A 69 -5.98 -8.92 -3.05
N HIS A 70 -5.34 -8.35 -2.05
CA HIS A 70 -4.22 -7.43 -2.23
C HIS A 70 -2.84 -8.07 -2.01
N ARG A 71 -2.72 -9.41 -2.06
CA ARG A 71 -1.45 -10.11 -1.85
C ARG A 71 -0.35 -9.68 -2.81
N THR A 72 -0.70 -9.42 -4.08
CA THR A 72 0.27 -8.94 -5.06
C THR A 72 0.76 -7.54 -4.71
N ALA A 73 -0.14 -6.65 -4.30
CA ALA A 73 0.22 -5.30 -3.85
C ALA A 73 1.12 -5.36 -2.60
N LYS A 74 0.77 -6.20 -1.60
CA LYS A 74 1.62 -6.44 -0.43
C LYS A 74 3.02 -6.86 -0.82
N LYS A 75 3.12 -7.89 -1.68
CA LYS A 75 4.41 -8.41 -2.14
C LYS A 75 5.27 -7.34 -2.82
N ASN A 76 4.67 -6.53 -3.69
CA ASN A 76 5.38 -5.46 -4.39
C ASN A 76 5.86 -4.38 -3.40
N LEU A 77 5.01 -3.93 -2.48
CA LEU A 77 5.38 -2.98 -1.43
C LEU A 77 6.53 -3.51 -0.55
N GLU A 78 6.49 -4.79 -0.17
CA GLU A 78 7.56 -5.42 0.61
C GLU A 78 8.87 -5.54 -0.20
N GLN A 79 8.79 -5.78 -1.51
CA GLN A 79 9.94 -5.74 -2.42
C GLN A 79 10.56 -4.34 -2.48
N ASP A 80 9.74 -3.29 -2.47
CA ASP A 80 10.17 -1.88 -2.43
C ASP A 80 10.67 -1.43 -1.05
N GLY A 81 10.70 -2.35 -0.08
CA GLY A 81 11.28 -2.12 1.24
C GLY A 81 10.33 -1.52 2.27
N PHE A 82 9.01 -1.52 2.01
CA PHE A 82 8.00 -1.19 3.01
C PHE A 82 7.70 -2.38 3.93
N ILE A 83 7.26 -2.10 5.14
CA ILE A 83 6.64 -3.10 6.01
C ILE A 83 5.13 -2.98 5.85
N VAL A 84 4.45 -4.07 5.53
CA VAL A 84 2.99 -4.09 5.33
C VAL A 84 2.33 -4.91 6.43
N LYS A 85 1.39 -4.28 7.17
CA LYS A 85 0.70 -4.90 8.30
C LYS A 85 -0.82 -4.71 8.19
N PRO A 86 -1.64 -5.68 8.63
CA PRO A 86 -3.06 -5.47 8.85
C PRO A 86 -3.29 -4.62 10.11
N LEU A 87 -4.42 -3.89 10.16
CA LEU A 87 -4.85 -3.11 11.31
C LEU A 87 -6.34 -3.34 11.57
N LEU A 88 -6.65 -3.85 12.75
CA LEU A 88 -8.01 -3.91 13.30
C LEU A 88 -8.20 -2.69 14.23
N LEU A 89 -8.56 -1.55 13.63
CA LEU A 89 -8.61 -0.27 14.34
C LEU A 89 -9.59 -0.26 15.52
N LEU A 90 -10.69 -1.00 15.41
CA LEU A 90 -11.64 -1.15 16.50
C LEU A 90 -11.03 -1.83 17.75
N GLN A 91 -10.02 -2.68 17.56
CA GLN A 91 -9.33 -3.35 18.67
C GLN A 91 -8.20 -2.50 19.25
N THR A 92 -7.47 -1.78 18.40
CA THR A 92 -6.34 -0.96 18.84
C THR A 92 -6.78 0.39 19.40
N GLY A 93 -7.94 0.91 18.98
CA GLY A 93 -8.48 2.22 19.35
C GLY A 93 -7.72 3.41 18.76
N GLU A 94 -6.53 3.22 18.23
CA GLU A 94 -5.71 4.25 17.57
C GLU A 94 -4.90 3.67 16.41
N VAL A 95 -4.54 4.52 15.47
CA VAL A 95 -3.57 4.17 14.42
C VAL A 95 -2.17 4.12 15.04
N PRO A 96 -1.38 3.04 14.82
CA PRO A 96 -0.05 2.91 15.38
C PRO A 96 0.87 4.08 15.01
N LYS A 97 1.72 4.49 15.96
CA LYS A 97 2.61 5.65 15.78
C LYS A 97 3.68 5.44 14.71
N ASP A 98 4.00 4.18 14.41
CA ASP A 98 4.92 3.79 13.34
C ASP A 98 4.26 3.77 11.95
N ALA A 99 2.94 4.03 11.86
CA ALA A 99 2.23 4.08 10.60
C ALA A 99 2.70 5.28 9.75
N SER A 100 3.33 4.99 8.64
CA SER A 100 3.65 6.00 7.62
C SER A 100 2.45 6.28 6.73
N THR A 101 1.63 5.27 6.47
CA THR A 101 0.39 5.39 5.68
C THR A 101 -0.60 4.34 6.16
N LEU A 102 -1.87 4.72 6.21
CA LEU A 102 -3.00 3.80 6.41
C LEU A 102 -3.77 3.67 5.09
N VAL A 103 -3.97 2.44 4.64
CA VAL A 103 -4.77 2.11 3.45
C VAL A 103 -6.11 1.54 3.88
N ILE A 104 -7.19 2.08 3.34
CA ILE A 104 -8.56 1.60 3.50
C ILE A 104 -9.04 1.16 2.12
N ALA A 105 -9.13 -0.14 1.87
CA ALA A 105 -9.32 -0.69 0.54
C ALA A 105 -10.65 -1.44 0.40
N GLY A 106 -11.65 -0.78 -0.18
CA GLY A 106 -12.97 -1.35 -0.49
C GLY A 106 -13.79 -1.73 0.76
N PRO A 107 -14.00 -0.83 1.73
CA PRO A 107 -14.84 -1.13 2.90
C PRO A 107 -16.29 -1.36 2.45
N LYS A 108 -16.86 -2.50 2.84
CA LYS A 108 -18.22 -2.94 2.49
C LYS A 108 -19.23 -2.70 3.61
N LYS A 109 -18.75 -2.36 4.82
CA LYS A 109 -19.54 -2.08 6.02
C LYS A 109 -19.15 -0.73 6.61
N PRO A 110 -20.01 -0.09 7.40
CA PRO A 110 -19.72 1.19 8.00
C PRO A 110 -18.52 1.13 8.94
N ILE A 111 -17.56 2.05 8.75
CA ILE A 111 -16.48 2.33 9.69
C ILE A 111 -17.09 3.08 10.88
N GLN A 112 -16.89 2.58 12.10
CA GLN A 112 -17.55 3.08 13.29
C GLN A 112 -17.07 4.49 13.67
N LYS A 113 -17.88 5.24 14.40
CA LYS A 113 -17.54 6.63 14.79
C LYS A 113 -16.28 6.73 15.65
N GLU A 114 -16.01 5.72 16.47
CA GLU A 114 -14.81 5.62 17.29
C GLU A 114 -13.57 5.49 16.42
N GLU A 115 -13.64 4.69 15.38
CA GLU A 115 -12.57 4.52 14.39
C GLU A 115 -12.38 5.78 13.54
N GLN A 116 -13.47 6.43 13.14
CA GLN A 116 -13.40 7.73 12.45
C GLN A 116 -12.68 8.79 13.27
N LYS A 117 -12.90 8.84 14.60
CA LYS A 117 -12.16 9.73 15.51
C LYS A 117 -10.67 9.38 15.58
N ALA A 118 -10.35 8.09 15.59
CA ALA A 118 -8.96 7.64 15.57
C ALA A 118 -8.27 8.04 14.26
N LEU A 119 -8.97 7.92 13.13
CA LEU A 119 -8.51 8.38 11.81
C LEU A 119 -8.31 9.90 11.79
N GLU A 120 -9.26 10.67 12.32
CA GLU A 120 -9.18 12.13 12.43
C GLU A 120 -7.94 12.55 13.24
N SER A 121 -7.76 11.95 14.43
CA SER A 121 -6.58 12.20 15.26
C SER A 121 -5.25 11.84 14.56
N TYR A 122 -5.24 10.80 13.76
CA TYR A 122 -4.07 10.40 12.97
C TYR A 122 -3.77 11.42 11.87
N LEU A 123 -4.78 11.85 11.12
CA LEU A 123 -4.64 12.86 10.05
C LEU A 123 -4.22 14.24 10.61
N GLU A 124 -4.81 14.68 11.73
CA GLU A 124 -4.45 15.93 12.40
C GLU A 124 -2.98 15.96 12.85
N LYS A 125 -2.40 14.81 13.16
CA LYS A 125 -0.97 14.64 13.49
C LYS A 125 -0.06 14.54 12.26
N GLY A 126 -0.61 14.74 11.06
CA GLY A 126 0.15 14.68 9.80
C GLY A 126 0.24 13.27 9.21
N GLY A 127 -0.59 12.33 9.66
CA GLY A 127 -0.69 11.00 9.08
C GLY A 127 -1.23 11.03 7.64
N ALA A 128 -0.92 10.00 6.86
CA ALA A 128 -1.37 9.85 5.49
C ALA A 128 -2.39 8.70 5.37
N VAL A 129 -3.53 8.95 4.73
CA VAL A 129 -4.56 7.94 4.47
C VAL A 129 -4.78 7.82 2.96
N MET A 130 -4.72 6.58 2.45
CA MET A 130 -5.16 6.23 1.11
C MET A 130 -6.48 5.48 1.22
N MET A 131 -7.56 6.04 0.66
CA MET A 131 -8.88 5.43 0.69
C MET A 131 -9.32 5.07 -0.72
N LEU A 132 -9.57 3.77 -0.96
CA LEU A 132 -10.12 3.22 -2.19
C LEU A 132 -11.56 2.83 -1.90
N VAL A 133 -12.49 3.49 -2.58
CA VAL A 133 -13.94 3.34 -2.34
C VAL A 133 -14.64 2.88 -3.60
N ASP A 134 -15.37 1.80 -3.48
CA ASP A 134 -16.23 1.33 -4.57
C ASP A 134 -17.52 2.15 -4.66
N PRO A 135 -18.03 2.37 -5.87
CA PRO A 135 -19.31 3.03 -6.07
C PRO A 135 -20.43 2.33 -5.26
N LYS A 136 -21.29 3.13 -4.62
CA LYS A 136 -22.46 2.66 -3.84
C LYS A 136 -22.11 1.78 -2.63
N SER A 137 -20.85 1.71 -2.21
CA SER A 137 -20.48 1.01 -0.97
C SER A 137 -21.04 1.73 0.26
N LYS A 138 -21.42 0.96 1.29
CA LYS A 138 -22.02 1.50 2.53
C LYS A 138 -20.95 1.68 3.61
N HIS A 139 -19.88 2.42 3.32
CA HIS A 139 -18.75 2.59 4.23
C HIS A 139 -18.98 3.61 5.35
N GLY A 140 -20.03 4.46 5.26
CA GLY A 140 -20.41 5.41 6.31
C GLY A 140 -19.41 6.57 6.55
N MET A 141 -18.55 6.86 5.58
CA MET A 141 -17.48 7.88 5.70
C MET A 141 -17.84 9.21 5.03
N GLU A 142 -19.05 9.38 4.50
CA GLU A 142 -19.43 10.54 3.71
C GLU A 142 -19.30 11.86 4.50
N ALA A 143 -19.74 11.87 5.77
CA ALA A 143 -19.62 13.04 6.63
C ALA A 143 -18.16 13.32 7.02
N PHE A 144 -17.40 12.26 7.33
CA PHE A 144 -15.97 12.35 7.62
C PHE A 144 -15.20 12.96 6.43
N LEU A 145 -15.38 12.41 5.23
CA LEU A 145 -14.70 12.87 4.03
C LEU A 145 -15.06 14.31 3.67
N ARG A 146 -16.32 14.73 3.91
CA ARG A 146 -16.74 16.12 3.70
C ARG A 146 -15.99 17.09 4.59
N ASN A 147 -15.67 16.72 5.83
CA ASN A 147 -14.84 17.55 6.72
C ASN A 147 -13.42 17.76 6.19
N TRP A 148 -12.94 16.84 5.34
CA TRP A 148 -11.65 16.91 4.66
C TRP A 148 -11.77 17.46 3.22
N GLY A 149 -12.92 18.05 2.87
CA GLY A 149 -13.13 18.69 1.56
C GLY A 149 -13.42 17.73 0.42
N VAL A 150 -13.72 16.44 0.72
CA VAL A 150 -14.04 15.43 -0.29
C VAL A 150 -15.54 15.12 -0.25
N GLU A 151 -16.23 15.31 -1.37
CA GLU A 151 -17.63 14.92 -1.53
C GLU A 151 -17.72 13.71 -2.46
N LEU A 152 -18.32 12.62 -1.95
CA LEU A 152 -18.55 11.42 -2.72
C LEU A 152 -19.93 11.49 -3.38
N GLY A 153 -19.95 11.36 -4.71
CA GLY A 153 -21.19 11.26 -5.48
C GLY A 153 -21.77 9.84 -5.44
N ASP A 154 -23.08 9.73 -5.47
CA ASP A 154 -23.78 8.43 -5.64
C ASP A 154 -23.95 8.08 -7.13
N ASN A 155 -22.85 8.11 -7.87
CA ASN A 155 -22.81 7.87 -9.31
C ASN A 155 -21.68 6.91 -9.68
N ILE A 156 -21.73 6.41 -10.92
CA ILE A 156 -20.71 5.57 -11.53
C ILE A 156 -20.21 6.31 -12.78
N VAL A 157 -18.89 6.40 -12.91
CA VAL A 157 -18.29 6.89 -14.15
C VAL A 157 -18.43 5.81 -15.22
N ILE A 158 -19.00 6.19 -16.37
CA ILE A 158 -19.18 5.28 -17.50
C ILE A 158 -18.30 5.79 -18.64
N ASP A 159 -17.44 4.93 -19.16
CA ASP A 159 -16.65 5.18 -20.35
C ASP A 159 -17.03 4.21 -21.48
N PRO A 160 -17.79 4.69 -22.52
CA PRO A 160 -18.12 3.88 -23.66
C PRO A 160 -16.93 3.34 -24.45
N MET A 161 -15.78 4.04 -24.38
CA MET A 161 -14.55 3.64 -25.07
C MET A 161 -13.89 2.41 -24.44
N SER A 162 -14.07 2.20 -23.15
CA SER A 162 -13.49 1.04 -22.42
C SER A 162 -13.89 -0.29 -23.07
N LYS A 163 -15.10 -0.37 -23.65
CA LYS A 163 -15.57 -1.58 -24.34
C LYS A 163 -14.80 -1.89 -25.62
N LEU A 164 -14.29 -0.87 -26.31
CA LEU A 164 -13.45 -1.06 -27.53
C LEU A 164 -12.10 -1.70 -27.20
N PHE A 165 -11.65 -1.57 -25.95
CA PHE A 165 -10.42 -2.17 -25.43
C PHE A 165 -10.66 -3.47 -24.68
N GLY A 166 -11.86 -4.06 -24.76
CA GLY A 166 -12.22 -5.32 -24.11
C GLY A 166 -12.58 -5.19 -22.62
N GLY A 167 -12.74 -3.97 -22.12
CA GLY A 167 -13.18 -3.67 -20.74
C GLY A 167 -14.69 -3.58 -20.57
N ASP A 168 -15.13 -3.29 -19.35
CA ASP A 168 -16.52 -2.98 -19.01
C ASP A 168 -16.77 -1.47 -19.10
N PHE A 169 -17.99 -1.05 -19.40
CA PHE A 169 -18.40 0.37 -19.41
C PHE A 169 -18.15 1.06 -18.06
N ALA A 170 -18.33 0.34 -16.97
CA ALA A 170 -18.14 0.85 -15.61
C ALA A 170 -16.70 0.73 -15.09
N ALA A 171 -15.76 0.30 -15.94
CA ALA A 171 -14.32 0.23 -15.64
C ALA A 171 -13.53 1.12 -16.60
N PRO A 172 -13.58 2.46 -16.43
CA PRO A 172 -12.87 3.38 -17.31
C PRO A 172 -11.36 3.15 -17.21
N VAL A 173 -10.70 3.10 -18.37
CA VAL A 173 -9.24 2.98 -18.45
C VAL A 173 -8.64 4.38 -18.50
N VAL A 174 -7.93 4.77 -17.47
CA VAL A 174 -7.17 6.01 -17.44
C VAL A 174 -5.80 5.76 -18.08
N ASN A 175 -5.58 6.31 -19.27
CA ASN A 175 -4.35 6.15 -20.05
C ASN A 175 -3.46 7.41 -20.07
N GLN A 176 -3.91 8.50 -19.49
CA GLN A 176 -3.16 9.74 -19.36
C GLN A 176 -3.38 10.35 -17.98
N TYR A 177 -2.29 10.69 -17.33
CA TYR A 177 -2.28 11.42 -16.07
C TYR A 177 -1.59 12.76 -16.28
N SER A 178 -2.08 13.81 -15.63
CA SER A 178 -1.34 15.05 -15.54
C SER A 178 -0.05 14.86 -14.73
N ALA A 179 1.00 15.62 -15.04
CA ALA A 179 2.23 15.57 -14.26
C ALA A 179 1.93 15.97 -12.79
N HIS A 180 2.15 15.06 -11.87
CA HIS A 180 1.95 15.22 -10.45
C HIS A 180 2.85 14.24 -9.69
N ASP A 181 3.30 14.59 -8.49
CA ASP A 181 4.22 13.77 -7.68
C ASP A 181 3.70 12.34 -7.40
N ILE A 182 2.38 12.14 -7.49
CA ILE A 182 1.75 10.80 -7.32
C ILE A 182 1.68 10.02 -8.64
N THR A 183 1.72 10.69 -9.80
CA THR A 183 1.50 10.10 -11.12
C THR A 183 2.69 10.16 -12.06
N SER A 184 3.82 10.69 -11.60
CA SER A 184 5.08 10.82 -12.35
C SER A 184 6.00 9.63 -12.13
#